data_a25f2526cb2e16c3f0847bcf4dfabb81
#
_entry.id   a25f2526cb2e16c3f0847bcf4dfabb81
#
_cell.length_a   1.000
_cell.length_b   1.000
_cell.length_c   1.000
_cell.angle_alpha   90.00
_cell.angle_beta   90.00
_cell.angle_gamma   90.00
#
_symmetry.space_group_name_H-M   'P 1'
#
loop_
_entity.id
_entity.type
_entity.pdbx_description
1 polymer ?
#
loop_
_entity_poly.entity_id
_entity_poly.type
_entity_poly.pdbx_seq_one_letter_code
_entity_poly.pdbx_strand_id
1 'polypeptide(L)'
;TLLLCLLSGVLLGLSFPPFHTWYFVYFGMAVLLFLIFDSGRARQVFGRAYLAILIFNEITVYWISGWHSDDIFLKIGGIATVLVHPLFFMIPVLIIYGIYRIKKGESGKQIALVLFPFIWVGFEYFHNQWQLTFPWLELGNTETYNLNRIQYIEYTGVHGISFLICIVSVILYFLLDKISLRKWQLTSKGAIVTYLILLFALLLPNF
;
A
#
# COMPACT_ATOMS: atom_id res chain seq x y z
N THR A 1 0.11 18.00 3.99
CA THR A 1 -0.85 16.94 3.58
C THR A 1 -0.75 16.62 2.09
N LEU A 2 -0.85 17.61 1.16
CA LEU A 2 -0.70 17.37 -0.28
C LEU A 2 0.63 16.70 -0.62
N LEU A 3 1.72 17.19 -0.04
CA LEU A 3 3.05 16.58 -0.22
C LEU A 3 3.10 15.10 0.18
N LEU A 4 2.39 14.71 1.24
CA LEU A 4 2.30 13.30 1.66
C LEU A 4 1.49 12.47 0.66
N CYS A 5 0.43 13.02 0.06
CA CYS A 5 -0.32 12.33 -0.99
C CYS A 5 0.57 12.07 -2.22
N LEU A 6 1.30 13.11 -2.67
CA LEU A 6 2.27 12.98 -3.76
C LEU A 6 3.37 11.96 -3.43
N LEU A 7 3.94 12.06 -2.22
CA LEU A 7 5.00 11.16 -1.77
C LEU A 7 4.53 9.70 -1.75
N SER A 8 3.35 9.42 -1.16
CA SER A 8 2.80 8.07 -1.14
C SER A 8 2.57 7.51 -2.54
N GLY A 9 1.91 8.29 -3.41
CA GLY A 9 1.61 7.86 -4.78
C GLY A 9 2.86 7.62 -5.63
N VAL A 10 3.84 8.52 -5.54
CA VAL A 10 5.12 8.38 -6.26
C VAL A 10 5.92 7.19 -5.76
N LEU A 11 6.04 7.01 -4.44
CA LEU A 11 6.75 5.85 -3.88
C LEU A 11 6.08 4.53 -4.30
N LEU A 12 4.75 4.46 -4.25
CA LEU A 12 4.01 3.28 -4.72
C LEU A 12 4.21 3.05 -6.22
N GLY A 13 4.08 4.08 -7.05
CA GLY A 13 4.25 3.97 -8.50
C GLY A 13 5.66 3.52 -8.90
N LEU A 14 6.68 4.10 -8.29
CA LEU A 14 8.07 3.75 -8.56
C LEU A 14 8.48 2.38 -8.00
N SER A 15 7.69 1.76 -7.15
CA SER A 15 7.97 0.41 -6.65
C SER A 15 7.60 -0.70 -7.63
N PHE A 16 6.81 -0.40 -8.66
CA PHE A 16 6.38 -1.36 -9.67
C PHE A 16 7.36 -1.42 -10.87
N PRO A 17 7.35 -2.52 -11.63
CA PRO A 17 8.07 -2.58 -12.91
C PRO A 17 7.67 -1.41 -13.84
N PRO A 18 8.61 -0.86 -14.62
CA PRO A 18 9.97 -1.35 -14.88
C PRO A 18 11.04 -0.86 -13.89
N PHE A 19 10.66 -0.21 -12.81
CA PHE A 19 11.61 0.33 -11.83
C PHE A 19 12.15 -0.77 -10.90
N HIS A 20 13.42 -0.71 -10.57
CA HIS A 20 14.08 -1.65 -9.65
C HIS A 20 14.06 -1.18 -8.19
N THR A 21 13.10 -0.36 -7.84
CA THR A 21 12.96 0.30 -6.53
C THR A 21 11.83 -0.31 -5.70
N TRP A 22 11.70 -1.63 -5.74
CA TRP A 22 10.67 -2.43 -5.06
C TRP A 22 10.47 -2.05 -3.59
N TYR A 23 11.54 -1.71 -2.85
CA TYR A 23 11.50 -1.33 -1.43
C TYR A 23 10.71 -0.03 -1.16
N PHE A 24 10.44 0.78 -2.15
CA PHE A 24 9.61 1.97 -2.02
C PHE A 24 8.15 1.64 -1.65
N VAL A 25 7.67 0.45 -1.96
CA VAL A 25 6.31 0.01 -1.59
C VAL A 25 6.07 0.10 -0.08
N TYR A 26 7.05 -0.27 0.74
CA TYR A 26 6.94 -0.25 2.19
C TYR A 26 6.75 1.17 2.72
N PHE A 27 7.51 2.13 2.20
CA PHE A 27 7.41 3.54 2.58
C PHE A 27 6.13 4.16 2.02
N GLY A 28 5.77 3.87 0.78
CA GLY A 28 4.56 4.35 0.15
C GLY A 28 3.30 3.96 0.93
N MET A 29 3.21 2.70 1.34
CA MET A 29 2.11 2.19 2.16
C MET A 29 2.15 2.76 3.59
N ALA A 30 3.32 2.92 4.20
CA ALA A 30 3.44 3.57 5.51
C ALA A 30 2.93 5.02 5.48
N VAL A 31 3.27 5.78 4.42
CA VAL A 31 2.76 7.15 4.22
C VAL A 31 1.25 7.15 3.96
N LEU A 32 0.71 6.16 3.24
CA LEU A 32 -0.73 6.00 3.06
C LEU A 32 -1.45 5.79 4.42
N LEU A 33 -0.89 4.99 5.30
CA LEU A 33 -1.40 4.82 6.67
C LEU A 33 -1.40 6.14 7.44
N PHE A 34 -0.37 6.98 7.32
CA PHE A 34 -0.37 8.33 7.89
C PHE A 34 -1.52 9.18 7.36
N LEU A 35 -1.78 9.15 6.05
CA LEU A 35 -2.89 9.88 5.44
C LEU A 35 -4.25 9.43 6.00
N ILE A 36 -4.41 8.14 6.25
CA ILE A 36 -5.63 7.56 6.83
C ILE A 36 -5.82 8.05 8.27
N PHE A 37 -4.80 7.89 9.12
CA PHE A 37 -4.94 8.15 10.57
C PHE A 37 -4.84 9.65 10.95
N ASP A 38 -4.17 10.47 10.12
CA ASP A 38 -4.14 11.95 10.30
C ASP A 38 -5.43 12.64 9.81
N SER A 39 -6.40 11.90 9.31
CA SER A 39 -7.64 12.46 8.78
C SER A 39 -8.75 12.47 9.83
N GLY A 40 -9.33 13.64 10.02
CA GLY A 40 -10.43 13.83 10.99
C GLY A 40 -11.80 13.35 10.49
N ARG A 41 -12.01 13.26 9.17
CA ARG A 41 -13.31 12.97 8.52
C ARG A 41 -13.11 12.00 7.36
N ALA A 42 -14.08 11.11 7.12
CA ALA A 42 -14.05 10.13 6.02
C ALA A 42 -13.83 10.79 4.64
N ARG A 43 -14.44 11.96 4.38
CA ARG A 43 -14.22 12.71 3.14
C ARG A 43 -12.76 13.13 2.93
N GLN A 44 -12.06 13.46 4.01
CA GLN A 44 -10.64 13.81 3.94
C GLN A 44 -9.78 12.57 3.64
N VAL A 45 -10.07 11.43 4.30
CA VAL A 45 -9.42 10.16 3.99
C VAL A 45 -9.61 9.81 2.52
N PHE A 46 -10.87 9.82 2.06
CA PHE A 46 -11.20 9.52 0.68
C PHE A 46 -10.42 10.39 -0.30
N GLY A 47 -10.47 11.72 -0.16
CA GLY A 47 -9.78 12.62 -1.09
C GLY A 47 -8.25 12.47 -1.07
N ARG A 48 -7.65 12.30 0.11
CA ARG A 48 -6.20 12.13 0.27
C ARG A 48 -5.71 10.80 -0.28
N ALA A 49 -6.37 9.71 0.09
CA ALA A 49 -6.01 8.37 -0.39
C ALA A 49 -6.29 8.21 -1.87
N TYR A 50 -7.43 8.71 -2.37
CA TYR A 50 -7.74 8.71 -3.80
C TYR A 50 -6.65 9.43 -4.60
N LEU A 51 -6.21 10.61 -4.18
CA LEU A 51 -5.14 11.34 -4.86
C LEU A 51 -3.83 10.56 -4.86
N ALA A 52 -3.45 9.97 -3.73
CA ALA A 52 -2.24 9.15 -3.64
C ALA A 52 -2.31 7.94 -4.59
N ILE A 53 -3.43 7.21 -4.58
CA ILE A 53 -3.62 6.02 -5.41
C ILE A 53 -3.81 6.38 -6.89
N LEU A 54 -4.41 7.54 -7.20
CA LEU A 54 -4.47 8.05 -8.57
C LEU A 54 -3.07 8.28 -9.15
N ILE A 55 -2.17 8.91 -8.38
CA ILE A 55 -0.78 9.13 -8.79
C ILE A 55 -0.05 7.80 -8.95
N PHE A 56 -0.26 6.86 -8.04
CA PHE A 56 0.24 5.50 -8.15
C PHE A 56 -0.22 4.84 -9.45
N ASN A 57 -1.52 4.88 -9.75
CA ASN A 57 -2.07 4.33 -10.99
C ASN A 57 -1.46 5.00 -12.23
N GLU A 58 -1.41 6.33 -12.26
CA GLU A 58 -0.85 7.05 -13.41
C GLU A 58 0.58 6.63 -13.70
N ILE A 59 1.42 6.49 -12.67
CA ILE A 59 2.82 6.07 -12.85
C ILE A 59 2.92 4.62 -13.33
N THR A 60 2.05 3.73 -12.81
CA THR A 60 2.18 2.28 -13.05
C THR A 60 1.49 1.83 -14.32
N VAL A 61 0.34 2.41 -14.66
CA VAL A 61 -0.52 1.93 -15.76
C VAL A 61 -0.80 2.98 -16.83
N TYR A 62 0.00 4.06 -16.92
CA TYR A 62 -0.13 5.13 -17.92
C TYR A 62 -0.24 4.59 -19.37
N TRP A 63 0.43 3.48 -19.64
CA TRP A 63 0.45 2.83 -20.95
C TRP A 63 -0.93 2.31 -21.41
N ILE A 64 -1.88 2.09 -20.49
CA ILE A 64 -3.25 1.67 -20.80
C ILE A 64 -4.05 2.82 -21.43
N SER A 65 -3.68 4.07 -21.17
CA SER A 65 -4.37 5.24 -21.71
C SER A 65 -4.27 5.35 -23.25
N GLY A 66 -3.55 4.43 -23.88
CA GLY A 66 -3.49 4.36 -25.34
C GLY A 66 -2.82 5.57 -26.00
N TRP A 67 -1.81 6.16 -25.33
CA TRP A 67 -1.08 7.35 -25.85
C TRP A 67 -0.60 7.20 -27.29
N HIS A 68 -0.38 5.96 -27.73
CA HIS A 68 0.07 5.64 -29.10
C HIS A 68 -1.03 5.02 -29.96
N SER A 69 -2.25 4.87 -29.48
CA SER A 69 -3.37 4.31 -30.22
C SER A 69 -4.13 5.40 -30.97
N ASP A 70 -4.46 5.15 -32.22
CA ASP A 70 -5.38 5.99 -33.03
C ASP A 70 -6.84 5.72 -32.66
N ASP A 71 -7.11 4.62 -31.95
CA ASP A 71 -8.45 4.24 -31.49
C ASP A 71 -8.89 5.09 -30.29
N ILE A 72 -9.92 5.91 -30.53
CA ILE A 72 -10.50 6.78 -29.51
C ILE A 72 -11.14 6.00 -28.35
N PHE A 73 -11.69 4.81 -28.58
CA PHE A 73 -12.31 4.00 -27.54
C PHE A 73 -11.26 3.41 -26.59
N LEU A 74 -10.09 3.02 -27.10
CA LEU A 74 -8.96 2.59 -26.27
C LEU A 74 -8.44 3.74 -25.41
N LYS A 75 -8.33 4.95 -25.96
CA LYS A 75 -7.94 6.14 -25.18
C LYS A 75 -8.93 6.43 -24.05
N ILE A 76 -10.22 6.46 -24.36
CA ILE A 76 -11.28 6.71 -23.37
C ILE A 76 -11.26 5.61 -22.29
N GLY A 77 -11.17 4.34 -22.70
CA GLY A 77 -11.10 3.19 -21.78
C GLY A 77 -9.88 3.26 -20.87
N GLY A 78 -8.72 3.61 -21.42
CA GLY A 78 -7.49 3.77 -20.65
C GLY A 78 -7.56 4.90 -19.60
N ILE A 79 -8.03 6.08 -20.02
CA ILE A 79 -8.25 7.21 -19.12
C ILE A 79 -9.27 6.85 -18.02
N ALA A 80 -10.37 6.18 -18.41
CA ALA A 80 -11.37 5.73 -17.45
C ALA A 80 -10.77 4.74 -16.45
N THR A 81 -9.91 3.82 -16.89
CA THR A 81 -9.21 2.88 -15.99
C THR A 81 -8.34 3.62 -14.99
N VAL A 82 -7.51 4.57 -15.44
CA VAL A 82 -6.65 5.36 -14.54
C VAL A 82 -7.47 6.12 -13.50
N LEU A 83 -8.61 6.69 -13.88
CA LEU A 83 -9.44 7.50 -12.97
C LEU A 83 -10.36 6.65 -12.08
N VAL A 84 -10.90 5.55 -12.59
CA VAL A 84 -11.92 4.76 -11.88
C VAL A 84 -11.30 3.69 -11.00
N HIS A 85 -10.22 3.05 -11.44
CA HIS A 85 -9.59 1.98 -10.69
C HIS A 85 -9.16 2.37 -9.25
N PRO A 86 -8.65 3.60 -8.97
CA PRO A 86 -8.37 4.04 -7.61
C PRO A 86 -9.58 3.99 -6.67
N LEU A 87 -10.80 4.08 -7.19
CA LEU A 87 -12.02 4.01 -6.38
C LEU A 87 -12.19 2.64 -5.70
N PHE A 88 -11.74 1.56 -6.35
CA PHE A 88 -11.79 0.23 -5.73
C PHE A 88 -10.90 0.15 -4.49
N PHE A 89 -9.72 0.76 -4.51
CA PHE A 89 -8.84 0.82 -3.34
C PHE A 89 -9.41 1.67 -2.19
N MET A 90 -10.42 2.48 -2.45
CA MET A 90 -11.11 3.20 -1.35
C MET A 90 -11.86 2.23 -0.45
N ILE A 91 -12.21 1.03 -0.91
CA ILE A 91 -12.89 0.00 -0.10
C ILE A 91 -12.03 -0.37 1.12
N PRO A 92 -10.81 -0.94 0.97
CA PRO A 92 -9.97 -1.27 2.11
C PRO A 92 -9.58 -0.05 2.94
N VAL A 93 -9.30 1.10 2.30
CA VAL A 93 -8.95 2.36 2.99
C VAL A 93 -10.06 2.81 3.92
N LEU A 94 -11.32 2.81 3.46
CA LEU A 94 -12.46 3.26 4.28
C LEU A 94 -12.83 2.24 5.36
N ILE A 95 -12.63 0.93 5.12
CA ILE A 95 -12.81 -0.10 6.14
C ILE A 95 -11.81 0.12 7.28
N ILE A 96 -10.53 0.31 6.97
CA ILE A 96 -9.46 0.57 7.96
C ILE A 96 -9.77 1.84 8.75
N TYR A 97 -10.15 2.92 8.07
CA TYR A 97 -10.55 4.16 8.73
C TYR A 97 -11.79 3.97 9.62
N GLY A 98 -12.79 3.22 9.16
CA GLY A 98 -13.99 2.89 9.92
C GLY A 98 -13.66 2.18 11.23
N ILE A 99 -12.80 1.15 11.18
CA ILE A 99 -12.33 0.42 12.38
C ILE A 99 -11.62 1.37 13.34
N TYR A 100 -10.73 2.22 12.85
CA TYR A 100 -10.06 3.24 13.64
C TYR A 100 -11.04 4.17 14.35
N ARG A 101 -12.15 4.53 13.70
CA ARG A 101 -13.18 5.47 14.25
C ARG A 101 -14.14 4.83 15.22
N ILE A 102 -14.39 3.51 15.14
CA ILE A 102 -15.28 2.79 16.07
C ILE A 102 -14.72 2.81 17.48
N LYS A 103 -13.43 2.49 17.65
CA LYS A 103 -12.73 2.59 18.93
C LYS A 103 -11.81 3.81 18.90
N LYS A 104 -12.31 4.95 19.40
CA LYS A 104 -11.54 6.19 19.44
C LYS A 104 -10.20 6.04 20.13
N GLY A 105 -9.17 6.73 19.64
CA GLY A 105 -7.86 6.84 20.25
C GLY A 105 -6.89 5.74 19.83
N GLU A 106 -5.88 5.50 20.66
CA GLU A 106 -4.76 4.60 20.35
C GLU A 106 -5.19 3.14 20.15
N SER A 107 -6.18 2.66 20.92
CA SER A 107 -6.69 1.28 20.77
C SER A 107 -7.35 1.03 19.43
N GLY A 108 -8.10 2.00 18.90
CA GLY A 108 -8.70 1.88 17.58
C GLY A 108 -7.65 1.85 16.47
N LYS A 109 -6.60 2.66 16.61
CA LYS A 109 -5.46 2.71 15.70
C LYS A 109 -4.70 1.38 15.68
N GLN A 110 -4.42 0.82 16.87
CA GLN A 110 -3.74 -0.47 16.97
C GLN A 110 -4.53 -1.61 16.33
N ILE A 111 -5.84 -1.69 16.58
CA ILE A 111 -6.72 -2.70 15.95
C ILE A 111 -6.72 -2.54 14.44
N ALA A 112 -6.87 -1.31 13.93
CA ALA A 112 -6.87 -1.04 12.50
C ALA A 112 -5.53 -1.45 11.85
N LEU A 113 -4.39 -1.20 12.51
CA LEU A 113 -3.06 -1.58 12.03
C LEU A 113 -2.85 -3.10 12.04
N VAL A 114 -3.32 -3.81 13.06
CA VAL A 114 -3.25 -5.29 13.11
C VAL A 114 -4.10 -5.92 12.01
N LEU A 115 -5.27 -5.35 11.73
CA LEU A 115 -6.18 -5.86 10.71
C LEU A 115 -5.81 -5.41 9.29
N PHE A 116 -4.95 -4.41 9.14
CA PHE A 116 -4.58 -3.84 7.85
C PHE A 116 -4.10 -4.88 6.83
N PRO A 117 -3.15 -5.80 7.14
CA PRO A 117 -2.69 -6.81 6.19
C PRO A 117 -3.82 -7.71 5.69
N PHE A 118 -4.72 -8.12 6.59
CA PHE A 118 -5.84 -8.99 6.26
C PHE A 118 -6.89 -8.29 5.39
N ILE A 119 -7.18 -7.02 5.69
CA ILE A 119 -8.17 -6.23 4.94
C ILE A 119 -7.63 -5.93 3.55
N TRP A 120 -6.37 -5.52 3.43
CA TRP A 120 -5.77 -5.17 2.15
C TRP A 120 -5.66 -6.39 1.24
N VAL A 121 -5.07 -7.48 1.72
CA VAL A 121 -4.90 -8.71 0.94
C VAL A 121 -6.24 -9.38 0.66
N GLY A 122 -7.17 -9.34 1.61
CA GLY A 122 -8.55 -9.80 1.38
C GLY A 122 -9.22 -9.02 0.25
N PHE A 123 -9.01 -7.70 0.20
CA PHE A 123 -9.49 -6.89 -0.92
C PHE A 123 -8.84 -7.30 -2.24
N GLU A 124 -7.50 -7.44 -2.32
CA GLU A 124 -6.80 -7.89 -3.54
C GLU A 124 -7.38 -9.23 -4.03
N TYR A 125 -7.52 -10.20 -3.13
CA TYR A 125 -8.10 -11.51 -3.45
C TYR A 125 -9.52 -11.40 -4.00
N PHE A 126 -10.42 -10.67 -3.33
CA PHE A 126 -11.80 -10.50 -3.79
C PHE A 126 -11.88 -9.70 -5.09
N HIS A 127 -11.08 -8.67 -5.25
CA HIS A 127 -11.04 -7.85 -6.46
C HIS A 127 -10.68 -8.69 -7.69
N ASN A 128 -9.84 -9.71 -7.53
CA ASN A 128 -9.44 -10.62 -8.60
C ASN A 128 -10.53 -11.62 -9.01
N GLN A 129 -11.60 -11.76 -8.22
CA GLN A 129 -12.73 -12.63 -8.57
C GLN A 129 -13.83 -11.92 -9.38
N TRP A 130 -13.69 -10.61 -9.61
CA TRP A 130 -14.70 -9.83 -10.30
C TRP A 130 -14.45 -9.71 -11.80
N GLN A 131 -15.50 -9.32 -12.55
CA GLN A 131 -15.38 -9.06 -13.99
C GLN A 131 -14.49 -7.84 -14.32
N LEU A 132 -14.36 -6.90 -13.38
CA LEU A 132 -13.49 -5.72 -13.48
C LEU A 132 -12.15 -5.96 -12.76
N THR A 133 -11.67 -7.19 -12.77
CA THR A 133 -10.39 -7.55 -12.16
C THR A 133 -9.23 -6.84 -12.84
N PHE A 134 -8.26 -6.40 -12.02
CA PHE A 134 -7.04 -5.79 -12.51
C PHE A 134 -5.85 -6.19 -11.60
N PRO A 135 -5.33 -7.42 -11.75
CA PRO A 135 -4.34 -8.00 -10.84
C PRO A 135 -2.95 -7.35 -10.92
N TRP A 136 -2.70 -6.50 -11.90
CA TRP A 136 -1.40 -5.89 -12.17
C TRP A 136 -0.94 -4.96 -11.04
N LEU A 137 -1.87 -4.42 -10.25
CA LEU A 137 -1.59 -3.48 -9.16
C LEU A 137 -1.61 -4.12 -7.76
N GLU A 138 -1.58 -5.46 -7.68
CA GLU A 138 -1.33 -6.14 -6.41
C GLU A 138 0.06 -5.79 -5.88
N LEU A 139 0.16 -5.53 -4.57
CA LEU A 139 1.44 -5.14 -3.96
C LEU A 139 2.54 -6.16 -4.19
N GLY A 140 2.21 -7.45 -4.23
CA GLY A 140 3.18 -8.51 -4.47
C GLY A 140 3.92 -8.39 -5.81
N ASN A 141 3.32 -7.74 -6.80
CA ASN A 141 3.96 -7.55 -8.11
C ASN A 141 5.15 -6.57 -8.07
N THR A 142 5.34 -5.81 -7.00
CA THR A 142 6.51 -4.95 -6.81
C THR A 142 7.81 -5.76 -6.71
N GLU A 143 7.74 -7.01 -6.22
CA GLU A 143 8.90 -7.89 -6.01
C GLU A 143 9.29 -8.70 -7.26
N THR A 144 8.67 -8.45 -8.43
CA THR A 144 8.84 -9.24 -9.66
C THR A 144 10.30 -9.44 -10.08
N TYR A 145 11.16 -8.45 -9.84
CA TYR A 145 12.59 -8.55 -10.17
C TYR A 145 13.44 -9.18 -9.07
N ASN A 146 12.85 -9.52 -7.94
CA ASN A 146 13.56 -10.01 -6.76
C ASN A 146 13.39 -11.53 -6.61
N LEU A 147 13.90 -12.29 -7.57
CA LEU A 147 13.68 -13.72 -7.70
C LEU A 147 14.03 -14.52 -6.44
N ASN A 148 15.08 -14.12 -5.72
CA ASN A 148 15.48 -14.81 -4.50
C ASN A 148 14.45 -14.63 -3.35
N ARG A 149 13.76 -13.50 -3.33
CA ARG A 149 12.79 -13.18 -2.30
C ARG A 149 11.42 -13.78 -2.55
N ILE A 150 11.05 -14.03 -3.80
CA ILE A 150 9.71 -14.52 -4.15
C ILE A 150 9.60 -16.04 -4.14
N GLN A 151 10.63 -16.79 -3.73
CA GLN A 151 10.61 -18.26 -3.77
C GLN A 151 9.43 -18.87 -3.00
N TYR A 152 8.98 -18.22 -1.92
CA TYR A 152 7.82 -18.71 -1.16
C TYR A 152 6.47 -18.46 -1.86
N ILE A 153 6.44 -17.81 -3.03
CA ILE A 153 5.22 -17.63 -3.84
C ILE A 153 4.62 -18.99 -4.24
N GLU A 154 5.44 -20.03 -4.34
CA GLU A 154 5.02 -21.39 -4.60
C GLU A 154 4.00 -21.90 -3.57
N TYR A 155 4.14 -21.47 -2.33
CA TYR A 155 3.27 -21.87 -1.22
C TYR A 155 2.12 -20.90 -0.92
N THR A 156 2.36 -19.61 -1.12
CA THR A 156 1.44 -18.56 -0.64
C THR A 156 0.78 -17.76 -1.74
N GLY A 157 1.24 -17.93 -2.99
CA GLY A 157 0.85 -17.08 -4.10
C GLY A 157 1.34 -15.63 -3.93
N VAL A 158 0.99 -14.78 -4.87
CA VAL A 158 1.31 -13.33 -4.86
C VAL A 158 0.75 -12.62 -3.62
N HIS A 159 -0.38 -13.07 -3.12
CA HIS A 159 -1.03 -12.51 -1.93
C HIS A 159 -0.21 -12.70 -0.64
N GLY A 160 0.62 -13.75 -0.55
CA GLY A 160 1.57 -13.90 0.56
C GLY A 160 2.64 -12.83 0.57
N ILE A 161 3.12 -12.42 -0.62
CA ILE A 161 4.06 -11.30 -0.77
C ILE A 161 3.37 -9.99 -0.36
N SER A 162 2.15 -9.72 -0.87
CA SER A 162 1.36 -8.55 -0.48
C SER A 162 1.15 -8.49 1.03
N PHE A 163 0.90 -9.63 1.67
CA PHE A 163 0.72 -9.72 3.12
C PHE A 163 1.98 -9.32 3.88
N LEU A 164 3.14 -9.83 3.47
CA LEU A 164 4.43 -9.45 4.06
C LEU A 164 4.72 -7.96 3.87
N ILE A 165 4.46 -7.42 2.68
CA ILE A 165 4.59 -5.98 2.39
C ILE A 165 3.74 -5.16 3.36
N CYS A 166 2.49 -5.54 3.57
CA CYS A 166 1.61 -4.86 4.51
C CYS A 166 2.14 -4.90 5.95
N ILE A 167 2.65 -6.05 6.42
CA ILE A 167 3.26 -6.16 7.76
C ILE A 167 4.45 -5.22 7.89
N VAL A 168 5.38 -5.25 6.95
CA VAL A 168 6.57 -4.39 6.98
C VAL A 168 6.17 -2.92 6.96
N SER A 169 5.17 -2.55 6.16
CA SER A 169 4.64 -1.18 6.09
C SER A 169 4.03 -0.71 7.41
N VAL A 170 3.33 -1.59 8.13
CA VAL A 170 2.80 -1.30 9.48
C VAL A 170 3.95 -1.06 10.47
N ILE A 171 4.99 -1.88 10.42
CA ILE A 171 6.16 -1.71 11.29
C ILE A 171 6.84 -0.38 10.99
N LEU A 172 7.07 -0.05 9.73
CA LEU A 172 7.63 1.24 9.32
C LEU A 172 6.75 2.42 9.75
N TYR A 173 5.43 2.29 9.61
CA TYR A 173 4.50 3.29 10.09
C TYR A 173 4.70 3.55 11.60
N PHE A 174 4.77 2.50 12.42
CA PHE A 174 5.01 2.64 13.86
C PHE A 174 6.35 3.31 14.17
N LEU A 175 7.40 2.96 13.43
CA LEU A 175 8.72 3.57 13.60
C LEU A 175 8.68 5.07 13.30
N LEU A 176 8.11 5.44 12.17
CA LEU A 176 8.01 6.83 11.72
C LEU A 176 7.11 7.68 12.63
N ASP A 177 5.98 7.12 13.09
CA ASP A 177 5.06 7.79 14.01
C ASP A 177 5.73 8.12 15.35
N LYS A 178 6.51 7.19 15.91
CA LYS A 178 7.28 7.42 17.13
C LYS A 178 8.40 8.45 16.96
N ILE A 179 9.09 8.44 15.82
CA ILE A 179 10.13 9.43 15.49
C ILE A 179 9.50 10.82 15.38
N SER A 180 8.40 10.95 14.67
CA SER A 180 7.67 12.20 14.48
C SER A 180 7.20 12.82 15.78
N LEU A 181 6.78 11.99 16.75
CA LEU A 181 6.33 12.42 18.07
C LEU A 181 7.47 12.68 19.06
N ARG A 182 8.75 12.58 18.66
CA ARG A 182 9.95 12.66 19.53
C ARG A 182 9.87 11.75 20.78
N LYS A 183 9.07 10.69 20.73
CA LYS A 183 8.85 9.76 21.85
C LYS A 183 9.82 8.59 21.85
N TRP A 184 10.77 8.55 20.93
CA TRP A 184 11.60 7.39 20.74
C TRP A 184 12.98 7.52 21.41
N GLN A 185 13.22 6.61 22.33
CA GLN A 185 14.57 6.26 22.78
C GLN A 185 14.99 4.98 22.02
N LEU A 186 15.98 5.11 21.15
CA LEU A 186 16.53 4.03 20.30
C LEU A 186 16.92 2.77 21.09
N THR A 187 17.15 2.90 22.40
CA THR A 187 17.58 1.85 23.30
C THR A 187 16.43 1.16 24.06
N SER A 188 15.17 1.54 23.82
CA SER A 188 14.05 0.89 24.48
C SER A 188 13.90 -0.57 24.00
N LYS A 189 13.58 -1.51 24.92
CA LYS A 189 13.34 -2.93 24.57
C LYS A 189 12.33 -3.08 23.43
N GLY A 190 11.31 -2.22 23.39
CA GLY A 190 10.33 -2.23 22.30
C GLY A 190 10.90 -1.83 20.94
N ALA A 191 11.84 -0.89 20.87
CA ALA A 191 12.53 -0.53 19.64
C ALA A 191 13.38 -1.68 19.12
N ILE A 192 14.14 -2.33 19.99
CA ILE A 192 14.98 -3.49 19.62
C ILE A 192 14.11 -4.62 19.05
N VAL A 193 13.00 -4.96 19.72
CA VAL A 193 12.07 -5.99 19.20
C VAL A 193 11.50 -5.60 17.84
N THR A 194 11.12 -4.35 17.65
CA THR A 194 10.60 -3.87 16.35
C THR A 194 11.65 -3.96 15.25
N TYR A 195 12.92 -3.62 15.53
CA TYR A 195 14.02 -3.77 14.58
C TYR A 195 14.29 -5.25 14.24
N LEU A 196 14.26 -6.13 15.22
CA LEU A 196 14.45 -7.57 15.00
C LEU A 196 13.33 -8.15 14.15
N ILE A 197 12.07 -7.76 14.38
CA ILE A 197 10.94 -8.18 13.55
C ILE A 197 11.08 -7.66 12.12
N LEU A 198 11.48 -6.38 11.95
CA LEU A 198 11.71 -5.80 10.62
C LEU A 198 12.84 -6.52 9.88
N LEU A 199 13.96 -6.74 10.57
CA LEU A 199 15.10 -7.46 10.02
C LEU A 199 14.71 -8.89 9.62
N PHE A 200 14.00 -9.60 10.48
CA PHE A 200 13.48 -10.93 10.22
C PHE A 200 12.54 -10.94 9.00
N ALA A 201 11.56 -10.02 8.94
CA ALA A 201 10.64 -9.90 7.81
C ALA A 201 11.34 -9.58 6.48
N LEU A 202 12.47 -8.85 6.52
CA LEU A 202 13.27 -8.54 5.34
C LEU A 202 14.23 -9.67 4.94
N LEU A 203 14.69 -10.49 5.88
CA LEU A 203 15.64 -11.57 5.63
C LEU A 203 14.98 -12.91 5.33
N LEU A 204 13.81 -13.19 5.89
CA LEU A 204 13.08 -14.46 5.74
C LEU A 204 12.90 -14.92 4.29
N PRO A 205 12.64 -14.03 3.32
CA PRO A 205 12.47 -14.41 1.92
C PRO A 205 13.78 -14.71 1.16
N ASN A 206 14.93 -14.65 1.80
CA ASN A 206 16.23 -14.85 1.14
C ASN A 206 16.84 -16.25 1.40
N PHE A 207 16.06 -17.21 1.88
CA PHE A 207 16.49 -18.58 2.12
C PHE A 207 16.00 -19.54 1.06
#